data_90fc0e2901650bc6bc9ec11839a54a74
#
_entry.id   90fc0e2901650bc6bc9ec11839a54a74
#
_cell.length_a   1.000
_cell.length_b   1.000
_cell.length_c   1.000
_cell.angle_alpha   90.00
_cell.angle_beta   90.00
_cell.angle_gamma   90.00
#
_symmetry.space_group_name_H-M   'P 1'
#
loop_
_entity.id
_entity.type
_entity.pdbx_description
1 polymer ?
#
loop_
_entity_poly.entity_id
_entity_poly.type
_entity_poly.pdbx_seq_one_letter_code
_entity_poly.pdbx_strand_id
1 'polypeptide(L)'
;MMQRIWNLPTAVRNAYDLSSLRVLWHLAAPCPVWLKEAFIDWFGAEVIWELYGGTEGQGSTSIRGDEWLNHRGSVGKPSQMCEMKIVGENGETLAPGDIGEVFIRPNSGAGSTYRYIGAEAKSIEGGWESLGDLGWMDEEGYLYLTDRLSDMILSGGANIYPAEVEAAIDAFPGVRSSAVIGLPDDDMGARLHAIIDRPEGSVDAEEMNAHLADHLVRYKIPKSFEFVPEPVRDDAGKVRRKALREARLQLSAT
;
A
#
# COMPACT_ATOMS: atom_id res chain seq x y z
N MET A 1 -12.65 -1.43 -0.47
CA MET A 1 -14.02 -1.46 0.12
C MET A 1 -14.24 -0.31 1.10
N MET A 2 -13.40 -0.09 2.11
CA MET A 2 -13.55 1.00 3.10
C MET A 2 -13.74 2.36 2.42
N GLN A 3 -12.89 2.75 1.47
CA GLN A 3 -12.99 4.03 0.75
C GLN A 3 -14.32 4.19 -0.01
N ARG A 4 -14.83 3.12 -0.64
CA ARG A 4 -16.14 3.15 -1.31
C ARG A 4 -17.27 3.41 -0.32
N ILE A 5 -17.21 2.81 0.88
CA ILE A 5 -18.18 3.05 1.95
C ILE A 5 -18.06 4.50 2.44
N TRP A 6 -16.83 4.98 2.62
CA TRP A 6 -16.58 6.34 3.09
C TRP A 6 -17.08 7.41 2.11
N ASN A 7 -16.97 7.14 0.82
CA ASN A 7 -17.45 8.05 -0.25
C ASN A 7 -18.97 8.04 -0.44
N LEU A 8 -19.72 7.19 0.26
CA LEU A 8 -21.18 7.30 0.26
C LEU A 8 -21.63 8.59 0.98
N PRO A 9 -22.74 9.19 0.55
CA PRO A 9 -23.32 10.33 1.27
C PRO A 9 -23.51 10.02 2.75
N THR A 10 -23.20 10.97 3.63
CA THR A 10 -23.28 10.78 5.08
C THR A 10 -24.66 10.31 5.52
N ALA A 11 -25.73 10.79 4.88
CA ALA A 11 -27.09 10.34 5.14
C ALA A 11 -27.28 8.84 4.88
N VAL A 12 -26.62 8.29 3.86
CA VAL A 12 -26.65 6.85 3.55
C VAL A 12 -25.87 6.06 4.60
N ARG A 13 -24.67 6.52 4.96
CA ARG A 13 -23.85 5.85 5.98
C ARG A 13 -24.55 5.79 7.34
N ASN A 14 -25.24 6.87 7.72
CA ASN A 14 -25.94 6.99 8.99
C ASN A 14 -27.35 6.35 9.00
N ALA A 15 -27.83 5.83 7.85
CA ALA A 15 -29.14 5.18 7.77
C ALA A 15 -29.17 3.78 8.36
N TYR A 16 -28.01 3.19 8.66
CA TYR A 16 -27.88 1.82 9.14
C TYR A 16 -27.51 1.81 10.63
N ASP A 17 -28.19 0.95 11.40
CA ASP A 17 -27.77 0.65 12.76
C ASP A 17 -26.62 -0.36 12.74
N LEU A 18 -25.41 0.11 13.04
CA LEU A 18 -24.18 -0.67 13.09
C LEU A 18 -23.71 -0.93 14.53
N SER A 19 -24.55 -0.68 15.53
CA SER A 19 -24.21 -0.84 16.97
C SER A 19 -23.85 -2.26 17.37
N SER A 20 -24.24 -3.26 16.58
CA SER A 20 -23.87 -4.66 16.79
C SER A 20 -22.50 -5.05 16.22
N LEU A 21 -21.85 -4.17 15.45
CA LEU A 21 -20.53 -4.44 14.91
C LEU A 21 -19.49 -4.55 16.04
N ARG A 22 -18.76 -5.66 16.09
CA ARG A 22 -17.75 -5.93 17.10
C ARG A 22 -16.34 -5.87 16.58
N VAL A 23 -16.15 -6.27 15.32
CA VAL A 23 -14.84 -6.34 14.70
C VAL A 23 -14.99 -6.01 13.20
N LEU A 24 -14.14 -5.13 12.71
CA LEU A 24 -13.96 -4.84 11.30
C LEU A 24 -12.49 -5.07 10.95
N TRP A 25 -12.24 -6.09 10.13
CA TRP A 25 -10.92 -6.35 9.61
C TRP A 25 -10.73 -5.66 8.25
N HIS A 26 -9.59 -5.00 8.08
CA HIS A 26 -9.10 -4.64 6.76
C HIS A 26 -7.73 -5.29 6.52
N LEU A 27 -7.50 -5.72 5.28
CA LEU A 27 -6.32 -6.48 4.86
C LEU A 27 -6.19 -6.46 3.33
N ALA A 28 -5.11 -7.06 2.83
CA ALA A 28 -4.83 -7.32 1.42
C ALA A 28 -4.49 -6.12 0.54
N ALA A 29 -4.71 -4.89 1.00
CA ALA A 29 -4.30 -3.68 0.30
C ALA A 29 -3.93 -2.60 1.32
N PRO A 30 -3.02 -1.66 1.01
CA PRO A 30 -2.71 -0.53 1.88
C PRO A 30 -3.98 0.26 2.23
N CYS A 31 -4.08 0.67 3.49
CA CYS A 31 -5.13 1.56 3.96
C CYS A 31 -4.52 2.94 4.27
N PRO A 32 -4.93 4.02 3.59
CA PRO A 32 -4.45 5.35 3.91
C PRO A 32 -4.73 5.70 5.36
N VAL A 33 -3.79 6.39 6.02
CA VAL A 33 -3.89 6.79 7.43
C VAL A 33 -5.20 7.52 7.71
N TRP A 34 -5.53 8.52 6.91
CA TRP A 34 -6.76 9.30 7.06
C TRP A 34 -8.04 8.45 7.01
N LEU A 35 -8.06 7.41 6.15
CA LEU A 35 -9.22 6.53 6.01
C LEU A 35 -9.38 5.63 7.23
N LYS A 36 -8.28 5.11 7.77
CA LYS A 36 -8.32 4.31 8.98
C LYS A 36 -8.73 5.14 10.19
N GLU A 37 -8.21 6.36 10.32
CA GLU A 37 -8.64 7.32 11.36
C GLU A 37 -10.15 7.61 11.26
N ALA A 38 -10.67 7.87 10.05
CA ALA A 38 -12.09 8.11 9.84
C ALA A 38 -12.97 6.92 10.25
N PHE A 39 -12.50 5.69 10.06
CA PHE A 39 -13.21 4.50 10.51
C PHE A 39 -13.08 4.26 12.01
N ILE A 40 -11.95 4.60 12.60
CA ILE A 40 -11.74 4.59 14.06
C ILE A 40 -12.70 5.58 14.73
N ASP A 41 -12.82 6.80 14.19
CA ASP A 41 -13.74 7.83 14.69
C ASP A 41 -15.20 7.39 14.55
N TRP A 42 -15.54 6.64 13.51
CA TRP A 42 -16.90 6.17 13.27
C TRP A 42 -17.32 4.99 14.15
N PHE A 43 -16.44 3.99 14.34
CA PHE A 43 -16.77 2.71 14.98
C PHE A 43 -16.12 2.51 16.35
N GLY A 44 -15.12 3.30 16.69
CA GLY A 44 -14.27 3.10 17.85
C GLY A 44 -13.00 2.30 17.53
N ALA A 45 -11.94 2.64 18.22
CA ALA A 45 -10.60 2.09 17.95
C ALA A 45 -10.52 0.58 18.22
N GLU A 46 -11.30 0.08 19.18
CA GLU A 46 -11.29 -1.35 19.54
C GLU A 46 -11.95 -2.24 18.48
N VAL A 47 -12.79 -1.64 17.59
CA VAL A 47 -13.52 -2.37 16.55
C VAL A 47 -12.65 -2.59 15.32
N ILE A 48 -11.72 -1.67 15.03
CA ILE A 48 -10.91 -1.68 13.81
C ILE A 48 -9.67 -2.53 13.99
N TRP A 49 -9.45 -3.46 13.08
CA TRP A 49 -8.29 -4.34 13.05
C TRP A 49 -7.66 -4.34 11.65
N GLU A 50 -6.34 -4.36 11.61
CA GLU A 50 -5.56 -4.59 10.41
C GLU A 50 -4.78 -5.89 10.50
N LEU A 51 -4.69 -6.58 9.37
CA LEU A 51 -3.87 -7.76 9.22
C LEU A 51 -3.02 -7.63 7.95
N TYR A 52 -1.74 -7.88 8.07
CA TYR A 52 -0.84 -8.11 6.95
C TYR A 52 -0.37 -9.56 6.94
N GLY A 53 -0.32 -10.14 5.76
CA GLY A 53 0.17 -11.48 5.48
C GLY A 53 -0.23 -11.93 4.09
N GLY A 54 0.42 -12.98 3.61
CA GLY A 54 0.13 -13.59 2.31
C GLY A 54 -0.75 -14.84 2.44
N THR A 55 -1.38 -15.22 1.33
CA THR A 55 -2.10 -16.50 1.20
C THR A 55 -1.18 -17.70 1.33
N GLU A 56 0.11 -17.49 1.22
CA GLU A 56 1.21 -18.43 1.45
C GLU A 56 1.27 -18.91 2.91
N GLY A 57 0.69 -18.14 3.84
CA GLY A 57 0.57 -18.53 5.24
C GLY A 57 1.90 -18.63 6.01
N GLN A 58 2.97 -17.99 5.53
CA GLN A 58 4.29 -17.98 6.17
C GLN A 58 4.27 -17.30 7.52
N GLY A 59 3.37 -16.34 7.70
CA GLY A 59 3.19 -15.54 8.90
C GLY A 59 2.30 -14.34 8.64
N SER A 60 1.98 -13.66 9.72
CA SER A 60 1.15 -12.46 9.68
C SER A 60 1.53 -11.49 10.78
N THR A 61 1.17 -10.23 10.59
CA THR A 61 1.06 -9.24 11.66
C THR A 61 -0.39 -8.90 11.89
N SER A 62 -0.71 -8.35 13.04
CA SER A 62 -2.01 -7.74 13.30
C SER A 62 -1.87 -6.56 14.25
N ILE A 63 -2.76 -5.58 14.12
CA ILE A 63 -2.83 -4.43 15.00
C ILE A 63 -4.26 -3.97 15.17
N ARG A 64 -4.66 -3.66 16.41
CA ARG A 64 -5.94 -3.07 16.73
C ARG A 64 -5.86 -1.53 16.65
N GLY A 65 -6.98 -0.88 16.40
CA GLY A 65 -7.01 0.57 16.17
C GLY A 65 -6.50 1.42 17.34
N ASP A 66 -6.71 1.02 18.59
CA ASP A 66 -6.21 1.72 19.77
C ASP A 66 -4.67 1.66 19.89
N GLU A 67 -4.09 0.52 19.57
CA GLU A 67 -2.65 0.32 19.47
C GLU A 67 -2.09 1.09 18.26
N TRP A 68 -2.79 1.03 17.13
CA TRP A 68 -2.43 1.70 15.89
C TRP A 68 -2.38 3.24 16.03
N LEU A 69 -3.20 3.83 16.88
CA LEU A 69 -3.17 5.29 17.12
C LEU A 69 -1.81 5.78 17.67
N ASN A 70 -1.03 4.91 18.31
CA ASN A 70 0.33 5.18 18.74
C ASN A 70 1.38 4.78 17.68
N HIS A 71 1.01 3.95 16.69
CA HIS A 71 1.88 3.42 15.64
C HIS A 71 1.25 3.62 14.25
N ARG A 72 0.88 4.86 13.94
CA ARG A 72 0.19 5.21 12.69
C ARG A 72 0.95 4.76 11.45
N GLY A 73 0.27 4.06 10.55
CA GLY A 73 0.87 3.49 9.34
C GLY A 73 1.45 2.09 9.52
N SER A 74 1.56 1.58 10.76
CA SER A 74 2.00 0.21 11.00
C SER A 74 0.93 -0.81 10.66
N VAL A 75 1.36 -1.98 10.21
CA VAL A 75 0.53 -3.18 10.04
C VAL A 75 0.62 -4.13 11.26
N GLY A 76 1.28 -3.70 12.33
CA GLY A 76 1.40 -4.44 13.60
C GLY A 76 2.69 -5.21 13.76
N LYS A 77 2.71 -6.05 14.78
CA LYS A 77 3.86 -6.92 15.13
C LYS A 77 3.68 -8.33 14.56
N PRO A 78 4.79 -9.05 14.31
CA PRO A 78 4.74 -10.45 13.95
C PRO A 78 3.92 -11.27 14.96
N SER A 79 3.06 -12.14 14.46
CA SER A 79 2.32 -13.08 15.29
C SER A 79 3.27 -14.06 15.97
N GLN A 80 2.78 -14.74 17.03
CA GLN A 80 3.57 -15.78 17.71
C GLN A 80 3.92 -16.98 16.83
N MET A 81 3.37 -17.06 15.61
CA MET A 81 3.59 -18.19 14.69
C MET A 81 4.74 -17.95 13.71
N CYS A 82 5.34 -16.78 13.71
CA CYS A 82 6.41 -16.41 12.78
C CYS A 82 7.38 -15.40 13.38
N GLU A 83 8.52 -15.30 12.75
CA GLU A 83 9.47 -14.20 12.93
C GLU A 83 9.53 -13.37 11.66
N MET A 84 9.83 -12.09 11.79
CA MET A 84 10.05 -11.18 10.66
C MET A 84 11.33 -10.39 10.85
N LYS A 85 11.99 -10.05 9.74
CA LYS A 85 13.15 -9.15 9.71
C LYS A 85 13.17 -8.37 8.41
N ILE A 86 13.88 -7.25 8.43
CA ILE A 86 14.12 -6.43 7.25
C ILE A 86 15.52 -6.73 6.75
N VAL A 87 15.65 -6.98 5.44
CA VAL A 87 16.90 -7.39 4.80
C VAL A 87 17.26 -6.40 3.70
N GLY A 88 18.50 -5.94 3.72
CA GLY A 88 19.07 -5.04 2.74
C GLY A 88 19.45 -5.75 1.42
N GLU A 89 19.89 -4.96 0.45
CA GLU A 89 20.24 -5.46 -0.90
C GLU A 89 21.40 -6.47 -0.89
N ASN A 90 22.31 -6.37 0.08
CA ASN A 90 23.44 -7.28 0.21
C ASN A 90 23.15 -8.51 1.11
N GLY A 91 21.89 -8.67 1.57
CA GLY A 91 21.47 -9.79 2.41
C GLY A 91 21.69 -9.60 3.92
N GLU A 92 22.13 -8.43 4.36
CA GLU A 92 22.28 -8.05 5.76
C GLU A 92 20.93 -7.77 6.42
N THR A 93 20.81 -8.07 7.72
CA THR A 93 19.65 -7.62 8.49
C THR A 93 19.83 -6.14 8.82
N LEU A 94 18.84 -5.33 8.47
CA LEU A 94 18.87 -3.88 8.68
C LEU A 94 18.48 -3.49 10.12
N ALA A 95 18.94 -2.30 10.52
CA ALA A 95 18.58 -1.70 11.79
C ALA A 95 17.12 -1.16 11.77
N PRO A 96 16.49 -0.94 12.94
CA PRO A 96 15.21 -0.28 13.03
C PRO A 96 15.21 1.08 12.30
N GLY A 97 14.17 1.34 11.52
CA GLY A 97 14.01 2.55 10.71
C GLY A 97 14.54 2.45 9.27
N ASP A 98 15.41 1.48 8.98
CA ASP A 98 15.94 1.29 7.63
C ASP A 98 14.97 0.50 6.75
N ILE A 99 14.76 0.96 5.52
CA ILE A 99 13.86 0.33 4.56
C ILE A 99 14.60 -0.78 3.81
N GLY A 100 13.99 -1.96 3.78
CA GLY A 100 14.47 -3.12 3.03
C GLY A 100 13.35 -4.10 2.74
N GLU A 101 13.70 -5.28 2.27
CA GLU A 101 12.73 -6.33 1.95
C GLU A 101 12.31 -7.08 3.22
N VAL A 102 11.00 -7.30 3.35
CA VAL A 102 10.43 -8.05 4.48
C VAL A 102 10.60 -9.53 4.26
N PHE A 103 11.33 -10.18 5.18
CA PHE A 103 11.48 -11.62 5.22
C PHE A 103 10.75 -12.20 6.42
N ILE A 104 10.06 -13.31 6.19
CA ILE A 104 9.22 -14.01 7.16
C ILE A 104 9.75 -15.42 7.32
N ARG A 105 9.80 -15.91 8.55
CA ARG A 105 10.15 -17.29 8.88
C ARG A 105 9.04 -17.91 9.71
N PRO A 106 8.29 -18.89 9.19
CA PRO A 106 7.29 -19.61 9.99
C PRO A 106 7.96 -20.49 11.03
N ASN A 107 7.40 -20.56 12.23
CA ASN A 107 7.92 -21.44 13.30
C ASN A 107 7.80 -22.92 12.94
N SER A 108 6.93 -23.26 11.98
CA SER A 108 6.77 -24.62 11.45
C SER A 108 7.89 -25.05 10.48
N GLY A 109 8.77 -24.14 10.12
CA GLY A 109 9.89 -24.35 9.19
C GLY A 109 9.60 -23.88 7.75
N ALA A 110 10.66 -23.63 7.00
CA ALA A 110 10.59 -23.18 5.61
C ALA A 110 9.85 -24.18 4.71
N GLY A 111 9.06 -23.65 3.76
CA GLY A 111 8.31 -24.44 2.79
C GLY A 111 7.18 -25.30 3.37
N SER A 112 6.86 -25.13 4.66
CA SER A 112 5.84 -25.94 5.34
C SER A 112 4.40 -25.49 5.07
N THR A 113 4.22 -24.26 4.60
CA THR A 113 2.89 -23.62 4.52
C THR A 113 2.34 -23.57 3.08
N TYR A 114 3.19 -23.51 2.06
CA TYR A 114 2.77 -23.42 0.66
C TYR A 114 3.81 -24.01 -0.29
N ARG A 115 3.42 -24.15 -1.57
CA ARG A 115 4.29 -24.49 -2.69
C ARG A 115 3.80 -23.79 -3.95
N TYR A 116 4.69 -23.07 -4.62
CA TYR A 116 4.40 -22.52 -5.94
C TYR A 116 4.44 -23.62 -7.02
N ILE A 117 3.57 -23.48 -8.02
CA ILE A 117 3.60 -24.30 -9.23
C ILE A 117 4.21 -23.46 -10.34
N GLY A 118 5.39 -23.88 -10.84
CA GLY A 118 6.09 -23.17 -11.91
C GLY A 118 6.89 -21.94 -11.47
N ALA A 119 7.08 -21.74 -10.17
CA ALA A 119 7.94 -20.71 -9.60
C ALA A 119 8.60 -21.22 -8.32
N GLU A 120 9.62 -20.51 -7.85
CA GLU A 120 10.28 -20.76 -6.57
C GLU A 120 10.00 -19.60 -5.61
N ALA A 121 9.95 -19.92 -4.30
CA ALA A 121 9.90 -18.92 -3.27
C ALA A 121 11.23 -18.17 -3.20
N LYS A 122 11.18 -16.85 -3.05
CA LYS A 122 12.38 -16.08 -2.72
C LYS A 122 12.78 -16.39 -1.29
N SER A 123 13.90 -17.05 -1.09
CA SER A 123 14.39 -17.49 0.21
C SER A 123 15.87 -17.17 0.41
N ILE A 124 16.24 -17.01 1.67
CA ILE A 124 17.62 -16.88 2.11
C ILE A 124 17.94 -17.91 3.19
N GLU A 125 19.22 -18.06 3.53
CA GLU A 125 19.70 -19.00 4.54
C GLU A 125 18.95 -18.85 5.87
N GLY A 126 18.67 -19.99 6.52
CA GLY A 126 17.95 -20.03 7.80
C GLY A 126 16.43 -20.12 7.67
N GLY A 127 15.90 -20.39 6.46
CA GLY A 127 14.48 -20.64 6.25
C GLY A 127 13.62 -19.38 6.19
N TRP A 128 14.22 -18.27 5.87
CA TRP A 128 13.53 -16.99 5.66
C TRP A 128 13.04 -16.87 4.22
N GLU A 129 11.79 -16.48 4.05
CA GLU A 129 11.13 -16.33 2.75
C GLU A 129 10.51 -14.95 2.62
N SER A 130 10.46 -14.40 1.40
CA SER A 130 9.89 -13.09 1.11
C SER A 130 8.73 -13.19 0.13
N LEU A 131 7.71 -12.35 0.34
CA LEU A 131 6.60 -12.10 -0.58
C LEU A 131 6.90 -10.96 -1.56
N GLY A 132 8.08 -10.34 -1.44
CA GLY A 132 8.50 -9.18 -2.25
C GLY A 132 7.93 -7.86 -1.76
N ASP A 133 7.51 -7.78 -0.51
CA ASP A 133 7.08 -6.53 0.11
C ASP A 133 8.29 -5.79 0.71
N LEU A 134 8.31 -4.46 0.58
CA LEU A 134 9.30 -3.58 1.19
C LEU A 134 8.70 -2.90 2.42
N GLY A 135 9.53 -2.70 3.44
CA GLY A 135 9.11 -2.04 4.67
C GLY A 135 10.26 -1.81 5.62
N TRP A 136 9.93 -1.38 6.81
CA TRP A 136 10.87 -1.17 7.91
C TRP A 136 10.19 -1.53 9.23
N MET A 137 10.98 -1.78 10.26
CA MET A 137 10.48 -2.03 11.62
C MET A 137 10.99 -0.94 12.54
N ASP A 138 10.17 -0.55 13.52
CA ASP A 138 10.63 0.35 14.57
C ASP A 138 11.36 -0.41 15.71
N GLU A 139 11.85 0.35 16.69
CA GLU A 139 12.55 -0.23 17.86
C GLU A 139 11.66 -1.12 18.72
N GLU A 140 10.34 -0.95 18.65
CA GLU A 140 9.36 -1.75 19.36
C GLU A 140 8.93 -3.01 18.59
N GLY A 141 9.39 -3.16 17.33
CA GLY A 141 9.12 -4.30 16.46
C GLY A 141 7.81 -4.21 15.69
N TYR A 142 7.25 -3.03 15.54
CA TYR A 142 6.12 -2.80 14.62
C TYR A 142 6.62 -2.71 13.18
N LEU A 143 5.92 -3.38 12.27
CA LEU A 143 6.20 -3.38 10.84
C LEU A 143 5.43 -2.27 10.14
N TYR A 144 6.12 -1.54 9.28
CA TYR A 144 5.58 -0.51 8.39
C TYR A 144 5.87 -0.91 6.94
N LEU A 145 4.83 -1.09 6.14
CA LEU A 145 4.98 -1.43 4.72
C LEU A 145 5.12 -0.16 3.89
N THR A 146 6.04 -0.19 2.95
CA THR A 146 6.28 0.91 2.01
C THR A 146 5.60 0.64 0.68
N ASP A 147 5.95 -0.47 0.02
CA ASP A 147 5.37 -0.91 -1.26
C ASP A 147 5.83 -2.35 -1.59
N ARG A 148 5.51 -2.82 -2.79
CA ARG A 148 6.13 -4.02 -3.35
C ARG A 148 7.42 -3.68 -4.10
N LEU A 149 8.41 -4.53 -3.96
CA LEU A 149 9.68 -4.40 -4.68
C LEU A 149 9.48 -4.30 -6.20
N SER A 150 8.52 -5.07 -6.74
CA SER A 150 8.16 -5.06 -8.17
C SER A 150 7.48 -3.77 -8.65
N ASP A 151 6.92 -2.99 -7.75
CA ASP A 151 6.12 -1.80 -8.06
C ASP A 151 6.91 -0.51 -7.84
N MET A 152 8.05 -0.58 -7.14
CA MET A 152 8.96 0.54 -6.93
C MET A 152 9.41 1.15 -8.26
N ILE A 153 9.38 2.47 -8.35
CA ILE A 153 9.78 3.23 -9.53
C ILE A 153 11.14 3.88 -9.27
N LEU A 154 12.14 3.49 -10.05
CA LEU A 154 13.44 4.16 -10.04
C LEU A 154 13.39 5.35 -10.99
N SER A 155 13.42 6.57 -10.44
CA SER A 155 13.37 7.82 -11.18
C SER A 155 14.52 8.73 -10.77
N GLY A 156 15.42 9.06 -11.70
CA GLY A 156 16.57 9.91 -11.44
C GLY A 156 17.49 9.41 -10.31
N GLY A 157 17.58 8.09 -10.12
CA GLY A 157 18.36 7.48 -9.04
C GLY A 157 17.66 7.43 -7.69
N ALA A 158 16.41 7.94 -7.58
CA ALA A 158 15.63 7.85 -6.37
C ALA A 158 14.63 6.68 -6.45
N ASN A 159 14.53 5.91 -5.37
CA ASN A 159 13.50 4.90 -5.18
C ASN A 159 12.20 5.59 -4.78
N ILE A 160 11.17 5.49 -5.62
CA ILE A 160 9.85 6.07 -5.36
C ILE A 160 8.85 4.94 -5.20
N TYR A 161 8.10 5.00 -4.12
CA TYR A 161 7.09 4.02 -3.77
C TYR A 161 5.71 4.53 -4.18
N PRO A 162 5.05 3.92 -5.19
CA PRO A 162 3.73 4.34 -5.68
C PRO A 162 2.70 4.50 -4.58
N ALA A 163 2.67 3.64 -3.58
CA ALA A 163 1.68 3.68 -2.51
C ALA A 163 1.72 4.99 -1.71
N GLU A 164 2.90 5.59 -1.50
CA GLU A 164 3.04 6.88 -0.82
C GLU A 164 2.41 8.01 -1.64
N VAL A 165 2.67 8.01 -2.95
CA VAL A 165 2.13 9.02 -3.87
C VAL A 165 0.61 8.85 -4.02
N GLU A 166 0.14 7.62 -4.16
CA GLU A 166 -1.28 7.28 -4.24
C GLU A 166 -2.03 7.71 -2.97
N ALA A 167 -1.45 7.51 -1.79
CA ALA A 167 -2.05 7.95 -0.53
C ALA A 167 -2.27 9.47 -0.49
N ALA A 168 -1.32 10.24 -0.99
CA ALA A 168 -1.45 11.70 -1.10
C ALA A 168 -2.50 12.11 -2.13
N ILE A 169 -2.55 11.45 -3.30
CA ILE A 169 -3.59 11.68 -4.32
C ILE A 169 -4.98 11.33 -3.78
N ASP A 170 -5.11 10.18 -3.14
CA ASP A 170 -6.39 9.67 -2.62
C ASP A 170 -6.95 10.54 -1.46
N ALA A 171 -6.12 11.38 -0.84
CA ALA A 171 -6.55 12.38 0.14
C ALA A 171 -7.21 13.62 -0.51
N PHE A 172 -7.07 13.81 -1.82
CA PHE A 172 -7.71 14.95 -2.51
C PHE A 172 -9.23 14.76 -2.58
N PRO A 173 -10.03 15.78 -2.24
CA PRO A 173 -11.49 15.68 -2.21
C PRO A 173 -12.08 15.21 -3.55
N GLY A 174 -12.91 14.18 -3.51
CA GLY A 174 -13.59 13.63 -4.68
C GLY A 174 -12.79 12.58 -5.46
N VAL A 175 -11.53 12.31 -5.14
CA VAL A 175 -10.78 11.16 -5.67
C VAL A 175 -11.36 9.88 -5.08
N ARG A 176 -11.70 8.92 -5.93
CA ARG A 176 -12.21 7.60 -5.50
C ARG A 176 -11.10 6.56 -5.37
N SER A 177 -10.13 6.62 -6.25
CA SER A 177 -8.93 5.77 -6.23
C SER A 177 -7.88 6.32 -7.18
N SER A 178 -6.63 5.97 -6.94
CA SER A 178 -5.53 6.30 -7.85
C SER A 178 -4.59 5.12 -8.07
N ALA A 179 -3.78 5.22 -9.12
CA ALA A 179 -2.67 4.34 -9.40
C ALA A 179 -1.51 5.15 -9.96
N VAL A 180 -0.32 4.93 -9.45
CA VAL A 180 0.91 5.56 -9.94
C VAL A 180 1.78 4.52 -10.62
N ILE A 181 2.24 4.84 -11.83
CA ILE A 181 3.10 3.97 -12.65
C ILE A 181 4.32 4.74 -13.15
N GLY A 182 5.41 4.01 -13.40
CA GLY A 182 6.60 4.54 -14.07
C GLY A 182 6.45 4.41 -15.60
N LEU A 183 6.47 5.52 -16.32
CA LEU A 183 6.59 5.53 -17.78
C LEU A 183 8.05 5.86 -18.15
N PRO A 184 8.56 5.39 -19.31
CA PRO A 184 9.91 5.71 -19.76
C PRO A 184 10.14 7.23 -19.83
N ASP A 185 11.35 7.65 -19.47
CA ASP A 185 11.81 9.03 -19.51
C ASP A 185 13.32 9.00 -19.85
N ASP A 186 13.72 9.74 -20.88
CA ASP A 186 15.07 9.70 -21.43
C ASP A 186 16.13 10.23 -20.43
N ASP A 187 15.76 11.19 -19.57
CA ASP A 187 16.67 11.80 -18.60
C ASP A 187 16.69 11.06 -17.26
N MET A 188 15.50 10.63 -16.80
CA MET A 188 15.30 10.08 -15.45
C MET A 188 15.18 8.55 -15.43
N GLY A 189 15.24 7.88 -16.61
CA GLY A 189 14.94 6.45 -16.77
C GLY A 189 13.45 6.15 -16.67
N ALA A 190 12.78 6.69 -15.67
CA ALA A 190 11.33 6.65 -15.54
C ALA A 190 10.79 7.98 -14.98
N ARG A 191 9.59 8.36 -15.44
CA ARG A 191 8.79 9.44 -14.86
C ARG A 191 7.53 8.90 -14.23
N LEU A 192 7.09 9.52 -13.15
CA LEU A 192 5.83 9.16 -12.53
C LEU A 192 4.66 9.65 -13.35
N HIS A 193 3.68 8.78 -13.53
CA HIS A 193 2.40 9.07 -14.16
C HIS A 193 1.28 8.60 -13.24
N ALA A 194 0.38 9.50 -12.86
CA ALA A 194 -0.76 9.21 -12.01
C ALA A 194 -2.02 9.01 -12.84
N ILE A 195 -2.74 7.92 -12.62
CA ILE A 195 -4.06 7.62 -13.16
C ILE A 195 -5.05 7.78 -12.02
N ILE A 196 -6.01 8.70 -12.16
CA ILE A 196 -6.88 9.15 -11.07
C ILE A 196 -8.33 8.91 -11.45
N ASP A 197 -9.00 8.07 -10.68
CA ASP A 197 -10.43 7.83 -10.78
C ASP A 197 -11.19 8.96 -10.06
N ARG A 198 -11.81 9.84 -10.86
CA ARG A 198 -12.63 10.93 -10.39
C ARG A 198 -13.84 11.14 -11.32
N PRO A 199 -15.03 10.58 -10.98
CA PRO A 199 -16.19 10.61 -11.87
C PRO A 199 -16.88 11.96 -11.98
N GLU A 200 -16.73 12.83 -10.99
CA GLU A 200 -17.42 14.12 -10.94
C GLU A 200 -16.42 15.29 -11.02
N GLY A 201 -16.52 16.05 -12.10
CA GLY A 201 -15.77 17.28 -12.32
C GLY A 201 -14.35 17.04 -12.85
N SER A 202 -13.82 18.03 -13.54
CA SER A 202 -12.43 18.06 -13.94
C SER A 202 -11.59 18.59 -12.78
N VAL A 203 -10.72 17.77 -12.23
CA VAL A 203 -9.56 18.29 -11.50
C VAL A 203 -8.58 18.74 -12.57
N ASP A 204 -8.20 19.95 -12.47
CA ASP A 204 -7.09 20.45 -13.23
C ASP A 204 -5.78 19.89 -12.63
N ALA A 205 -4.83 19.60 -13.50
CA ALA A 205 -3.52 19.09 -13.11
C ALA A 205 -2.77 20.09 -12.19
N GLU A 206 -3.08 21.37 -12.28
CA GLU A 206 -2.49 22.42 -11.46
C GLU A 206 -2.99 22.35 -10.01
N GLU A 207 -4.29 22.15 -9.81
CA GLU A 207 -4.87 21.93 -8.47
C GLU A 207 -4.29 20.67 -7.80
N MET A 208 -4.16 19.58 -8.56
CA MET A 208 -3.55 18.35 -8.06
C MET A 208 -2.07 18.55 -7.71
N ASN A 209 -1.30 19.24 -8.56
CA ASN A 209 0.10 19.56 -8.25
C ASN A 209 0.23 20.40 -6.99
N ALA A 210 -0.61 21.41 -6.81
CA ALA A 210 -0.61 22.26 -5.62
C ALA A 210 -0.89 21.41 -4.36
N HIS A 211 -1.90 20.58 -4.39
CA HIS A 211 -2.20 19.66 -3.29
C HIS A 211 -1.02 18.74 -2.96
N LEU A 212 -0.42 18.12 -3.99
CA LEU A 212 0.69 17.20 -3.77
C LEU A 212 1.96 17.90 -3.28
N ALA A 213 2.17 19.16 -3.61
CA ALA A 213 3.32 19.94 -3.13
C ALA A 213 3.28 20.16 -1.60
N ASP A 214 2.10 20.15 -0.99
CA ASP A 214 1.93 20.24 0.46
C ASP A 214 2.18 18.92 1.20
N HIS A 215 2.16 17.79 0.45
CA HIS A 215 2.20 16.44 1.04
C HIS A 215 3.46 15.65 0.65
N LEU A 216 4.09 15.98 -0.48
CA LEU A 216 5.20 15.22 -1.03
C LEU A 216 6.40 16.08 -1.36
N VAL A 217 7.59 15.50 -1.25
CA VAL A 217 8.80 16.14 -1.78
C VAL A 217 8.74 16.20 -3.31
N ARG A 218 9.30 17.24 -3.91
CA ARG A 218 9.14 17.59 -5.32
C ARG A 218 9.40 16.43 -6.32
N TYR A 219 10.40 15.60 -6.05
CA TYR A 219 10.76 14.51 -6.97
C TYR A 219 9.78 13.33 -6.95
N LYS A 220 8.89 13.26 -5.95
CA LYS A 220 7.81 12.26 -5.86
C LYS A 220 6.51 12.72 -6.51
N ILE A 221 6.39 13.98 -6.92
CA ILE A 221 5.18 14.49 -7.57
C ILE A 221 5.14 13.97 -9.01
N PRO A 222 4.02 13.35 -9.45
CA PRO A 222 3.87 12.87 -10.83
C PRO A 222 4.06 13.99 -11.85
N LYS A 223 4.80 13.71 -12.93
CA LYS A 223 5.00 14.65 -14.03
C LYS A 223 3.80 14.72 -14.98
N SER A 224 2.89 13.76 -14.90
CA SER A 224 1.67 13.74 -15.72
C SER A 224 0.51 13.06 -14.99
N PHE A 225 -0.70 13.55 -15.28
CA PHE A 225 -1.94 13.08 -14.70
C PHE A 225 -2.90 12.65 -15.80
N GLU A 226 -3.59 11.54 -15.59
CA GLU A 226 -4.69 11.04 -16.41
C GLU A 226 -5.91 10.88 -15.51
N PHE A 227 -7.02 11.52 -15.90
CA PHE A 227 -8.28 11.42 -15.16
C PHE A 227 -9.20 10.46 -15.89
N VAL A 228 -9.70 9.44 -15.16
CA VAL A 228 -10.55 8.38 -15.71
C VAL A 228 -11.85 8.29 -14.93
N PRO A 229 -12.96 7.94 -15.60
CA PRO A 229 -14.26 7.78 -14.91
C PRO A 229 -14.43 6.40 -14.25
N GLU A 230 -13.55 5.44 -14.57
CA GLU A 230 -13.63 4.08 -14.05
C GLU A 230 -12.65 3.84 -12.90
N PRO A 231 -12.99 2.94 -11.96
CA PRO A 231 -12.10 2.57 -10.87
C PRO A 231 -10.76 1.99 -11.37
N VAL A 232 -9.64 2.54 -10.89
CA VAL A 232 -8.28 2.02 -11.20
C VAL A 232 -7.87 0.87 -10.30
N ARG A 233 -8.67 0.60 -9.25
CA ARG A 233 -8.48 -0.50 -8.31
C ARG A 233 -9.65 -1.47 -8.40
N ASP A 234 -9.39 -2.76 -8.25
CA ASP A 234 -10.42 -3.78 -8.13
C ASP A 234 -11.17 -3.69 -6.78
N ASP A 235 -12.17 -4.58 -6.57
CA ASP A 235 -12.99 -4.59 -5.35
C ASP A 235 -12.20 -4.91 -4.08
N ALA A 236 -11.07 -5.60 -4.22
CA ALA A 236 -10.14 -5.86 -3.13
C ALA A 236 -9.17 -4.68 -2.86
N GLY A 237 -9.23 -3.61 -3.68
CA GLY A 237 -8.34 -2.45 -3.60
C GLY A 237 -7.00 -2.65 -4.29
N LYS A 238 -6.81 -3.74 -5.06
CA LYS A 238 -5.56 -4.04 -5.75
C LYS A 238 -5.44 -3.28 -7.07
N VAL A 239 -4.24 -2.81 -7.36
CA VAL A 239 -3.86 -2.17 -8.63
C VAL A 239 -3.12 -3.16 -9.52
N ARG A 240 -3.47 -3.23 -10.79
CA ARG A 240 -2.76 -4.02 -11.81
C ARG A 240 -1.77 -3.14 -12.57
N ARG A 241 -0.74 -2.62 -11.87
CA ARG A 241 0.20 -1.60 -12.42
C ARG A 241 0.85 -2.04 -13.73
N LYS A 242 1.26 -3.30 -13.85
CA LYS A 242 1.83 -3.83 -15.08
C LYS A 242 0.89 -3.64 -16.30
N ALA A 243 -0.38 -4.03 -16.17
CA ALA A 243 -1.37 -3.88 -17.23
C ALA A 243 -1.67 -2.41 -17.54
N LEU A 244 -1.76 -1.55 -16.50
CA LEU A 244 -1.94 -0.11 -16.67
C LEU A 244 -0.78 0.52 -17.43
N ARG A 245 0.45 0.12 -17.11
CA ARG A 245 1.67 0.60 -17.79
C ARG A 245 1.72 0.13 -19.24
N GLU A 246 1.49 -1.15 -19.51
CA GLU A 246 1.49 -1.71 -20.87
C GLU A 246 0.49 -1.01 -21.77
N ALA A 247 -0.73 -0.74 -21.28
CA ALA A 247 -1.75 -0.01 -22.04
C ALA A 247 -1.29 1.41 -22.45
N ARG A 248 -0.60 2.15 -21.56
CA ARG A 248 -0.12 3.52 -21.84
C ARG A 248 1.08 3.54 -22.80
N LEU A 249 1.93 2.52 -22.72
CA LEU A 249 3.04 2.37 -23.66
C LEU A 249 2.54 2.10 -25.10
N GLN A 250 1.48 1.32 -25.26
CA GLN A 250 0.87 1.08 -26.57
C GLN A 250 0.24 2.36 -27.17
N LEU A 251 -0.42 3.19 -26.35
CA LEU A 251 -0.99 4.47 -26.78
C LEU A 251 0.07 5.49 -27.18
N SER A 252 1.26 5.43 -26.61
CA SER A 252 2.36 6.36 -26.94
C SER A 252 3.12 5.95 -28.20
N ALA A 253 2.92 4.74 -28.72
CA ALA A 253 3.58 4.19 -29.91
C ALA A 253 2.75 4.37 -31.20
N THR A 254 1.51 4.88 -31.08
CA THR A 254 0.59 5.22 -32.18
C THR A 254 0.53 6.71 -32.39
#